data_57e0e0ec2fe03169bfc4003419f0c92a
#
_entry.id   57e0e0ec2fe03169bfc4003419f0c92a
#
_cell.length_a   1.000
_cell.length_b   1.000
_cell.length_c   1.000
_cell.angle_alpha   90.00
_cell.angle_beta   90.00
_cell.angle_gamma   90.00
#
_symmetry.space_group_name_H-M   'P 1'
#
loop_
_entity.id
_entity.type
_entity.pdbx_description
1 polymer ?
#
loop_
_entity_poly.entity_id
_entity_poly.type
_entity_poly.pdbx_seq_one_letter_code
_entity_poly.pdbx_strand_id
1 'polypeptide(L)'
;MKINDEKVLAALISCGSVRKAAERSGVSVYAITKRLSTDDFRAKYEALKNNILTEACDSLTARLTLAIDTLCSVAEDETQNASIRVSASDSILRHGLRYVELAQIKTRLDRIEKQLEEQ
;
A
#
# COMPACT_ATOMS: atom_id res chain seq x y z
N MET A 1 -1.09 17.14 -21.22
CA MET A 1 -1.78 17.56 -19.98
C MET A 1 -1.47 19.03 -19.70
N LYS A 2 -2.47 19.79 -19.27
CA LYS A 2 -2.24 21.19 -18.90
C LYS A 2 -1.53 21.27 -17.54
N ILE A 3 -0.65 22.25 -17.35
CA ILE A 3 0.09 22.47 -16.08
C ILE A 3 -0.85 22.47 -14.87
N ASN A 4 -2.05 23.00 -15.05
CA ASN A 4 -3.08 23.04 -14.02
C ASN A 4 -3.60 21.64 -13.63
N ASP A 5 -3.63 20.71 -14.57
CA ASP A 5 -4.06 19.33 -14.31
C ASP A 5 -3.03 18.56 -13.49
N GLU A 6 -1.74 18.77 -13.74
CA GLU A 6 -0.67 18.17 -12.92
C GLU A 6 -0.73 18.66 -11.48
N LYS A 7 -0.97 19.95 -11.29
CA LYS A 7 -1.11 20.57 -9.98
C LYS A 7 -2.31 20.01 -9.22
N VAL A 8 -3.44 19.82 -9.91
CA VAL A 8 -4.65 19.22 -9.33
C VAL A 8 -4.43 17.75 -8.98
N LEU A 9 -3.78 16.98 -9.84
CA LEU A 9 -3.42 15.56 -9.55
C LEU A 9 -2.54 15.45 -8.31
N ALA A 10 -1.49 16.27 -8.23
CA ALA A 10 -0.59 16.29 -7.08
C ALA A 10 -1.33 16.64 -5.79
N ALA A 11 -2.24 17.63 -5.85
CA ALA A 11 -3.05 18.02 -4.70
C ALA A 11 -4.03 16.94 -4.27
N LEU A 12 -4.70 16.26 -5.20
CA LEU A 12 -5.62 15.16 -4.92
C LEU A 12 -4.91 13.99 -4.23
N ILE A 13 -3.74 13.63 -4.71
CA ILE A 13 -2.94 12.55 -4.15
C ILE A 13 -2.46 12.87 -2.73
N SER A 14 -1.94 14.07 -2.51
CA SER A 14 -1.38 14.47 -1.22
C SER A 14 -2.44 14.79 -0.15
N CYS A 15 -3.61 15.25 -0.55
CA CYS A 15 -4.65 15.69 0.39
C CYS A 15 -5.73 14.64 0.68
N GLY A 16 -5.93 13.67 -0.22
CA GLY A 16 -6.89 12.59 -0.05
C GLY A 16 -8.37 13.00 -0.12
N SER A 17 -8.68 14.29 -0.35
CA SER A 17 -10.05 14.76 -0.54
C SER A 17 -10.11 15.92 -1.53
N VAL A 18 -11.22 16.00 -2.27
CA VAL A 18 -11.44 17.07 -3.27
C VAL A 18 -11.43 18.45 -2.63
N ARG A 19 -12.04 18.59 -1.46
CA ARG A 19 -12.12 19.86 -0.75
C ARG A 19 -10.75 20.40 -0.36
N LYS A 20 -9.92 19.58 0.27
CA LYS A 20 -8.55 19.93 0.66
C LYS A 20 -7.66 20.18 -0.56
N ALA A 21 -7.85 19.39 -1.62
CA ALA A 21 -7.14 19.58 -2.87
C ALA A 21 -7.48 20.92 -3.51
N ALA A 22 -8.75 21.35 -3.47
CA ALA A 22 -9.20 22.65 -3.94
C ALA A 22 -8.51 23.79 -3.17
N GLU A 23 -8.50 23.71 -1.85
CA GLU A 23 -7.84 24.71 -1.00
C GLU A 23 -6.34 24.82 -1.31
N ARG A 24 -5.68 23.69 -1.49
CA ARG A 24 -4.22 23.63 -1.73
C ARG A 24 -3.81 24.04 -3.14
N SER A 25 -4.60 23.66 -4.14
CA SER A 25 -4.30 23.94 -5.55
C SER A 25 -4.77 25.32 -6.03
N GLY A 26 -5.70 25.94 -5.30
CA GLY A 26 -6.36 27.15 -5.73
C GLY A 26 -7.37 26.95 -6.86
N VAL A 27 -7.74 25.71 -7.12
CA VAL A 27 -8.74 25.32 -8.13
C VAL A 27 -10.06 24.99 -7.40
N SER A 28 -11.19 25.44 -7.94
CA SER A 28 -12.49 25.24 -7.29
C SER A 28 -12.86 23.74 -7.21
N VAL A 29 -13.65 23.39 -6.19
CA VAL A 29 -14.20 22.04 -6.03
C VAL A 29 -14.94 21.60 -7.30
N TYR A 30 -15.74 22.48 -7.87
CA TYR A 30 -16.46 22.22 -9.12
C TYR A 30 -15.51 21.86 -10.28
N ALA A 31 -14.44 22.63 -10.46
CA ALA A 31 -13.47 22.41 -11.53
C ALA A 31 -12.72 21.07 -11.36
N ILE A 32 -12.40 20.69 -10.12
CA ILE A 32 -11.77 19.40 -9.81
C ILE A 32 -12.75 18.26 -10.08
N THR A 33 -13.98 18.37 -9.60
CA THR A 33 -15.03 17.36 -9.81
C THR A 33 -15.31 17.15 -11.30
N LYS A 34 -15.33 18.24 -12.06
CA LYS A 34 -15.50 18.18 -13.52
C LYS A 34 -14.36 17.42 -14.20
N ARG A 35 -13.10 17.63 -13.77
CA ARG A 35 -11.96 16.84 -14.27
C ARG A 35 -12.07 15.37 -13.94
N LEU A 36 -12.47 15.02 -12.72
CA LEU A 36 -12.66 13.64 -12.28
C LEU A 36 -13.79 12.94 -13.04
N SER A 37 -14.71 13.68 -13.63
CA SER A 37 -15.77 13.12 -14.48
C SER A 37 -15.28 12.73 -15.88
N THR A 38 -14.12 13.23 -16.30
CA THR A 38 -13.51 12.83 -17.58
C THR A 38 -12.74 11.54 -17.42
N ASP A 39 -12.87 10.64 -18.40
CA ASP A 39 -12.22 9.33 -18.35
C ASP A 39 -10.69 9.42 -18.35
N ASP A 40 -10.14 10.32 -19.16
CA ASP A 40 -8.69 10.52 -19.26
C ASP A 40 -8.06 10.98 -17.94
N PHE A 41 -8.61 12.00 -17.32
CA PHE A 41 -8.11 12.51 -16.04
C PHE A 41 -8.27 11.49 -14.91
N ARG A 42 -9.42 10.84 -14.84
CA ARG A 42 -9.69 9.80 -13.85
C ARG A 42 -8.74 8.62 -13.99
N ALA A 43 -8.47 8.17 -15.21
CA ALA A 43 -7.52 7.09 -15.48
C ALA A 43 -6.11 7.45 -15.01
N LYS A 44 -5.65 8.66 -15.25
CA LYS A 44 -4.35 9.17 -14.76
C LYS A 44 -4.29 9.25 -13.24
N TYR A 45 -5.37 9.73 -12.62
CA TYR A 45 -5.47 9.80 -11.17
C TYR A 45 -5.40 8.40 -10.52
N GLU A 46 -6.20 7.45 -11.03
CA GLU A 46 -6.20 6.07 -10.51
C GLU A 46 -4.85 5.37 -10.75
N ALA A 47 -4.23 5.54 -11.91
CA ALA A 47 -2.91 4.97 -12.19
C ALA A 47 -1.84 5.50 -11.23
N LEU A 48 -1.81 6.81 -11.00
CA LEU A 48 -0.86 7.44 -10.09
C LEU A 48 -1.09 7.02 -8.64
N LYS A 49 -2.34 6.96 -8.21
CA LYS A 49 -2.73 6.48 -6.89
C LYS A 49 -2.31 5.03 -6.65
N ASN A 50 -2.53 4.15 -7.64
CA ASN A 50 -2.15 2.74 -7.57
C ASN A 50 -0.62 2.56 -7.54
N ASN A 51 0.13 3.35 -8.29
CA ASN A 51 1.59 3.32 -8.25
C ASN A 51 2.14 3.69 -6.88
N ILE A 52 1.60 4.75 -6.26
CA ILE A 52 2.01 5.17 -4.92
C ILE A 52 1.67 4.09 -3.89
N LEU A 53 0.49 3.49 -3.99
CA LEU A 53 0.09 2.40 -3.09
C LEU A 53 1.01 1.19 -3.25
N THR A 54 1.35 0.82 -4.49
CA THR A 54 2.27 -0.29 -4.78
C THR A 54 3.66 -0.03 -4.18
N GLU A 55 4.21 1.15 -4.38
CA GLU A 55 5.51 1.54 -3.79
C GLU A 55 5.48 1.50 -2.27
N ALA A 56 4.40 1.98 -1.65
CA ALA A 56 4.22 1.93 -0.21
C ALA A 56 4.15 0.49 0.31
N CYS A 57 3.44 -0.39 -0.39
CA CYS A 57 3.35 -1.81 -0.05
C CYS A 57 4.71 -2.51 -0.19
N ASP A 58 5.47 -2.22 -1.24
CA ASP A 58 6.81 -2.77 -1.45
C ASP A 58 7.77 -2.32 -0.35
N SER A 59 7.75 -1.04 0.02
CA SER A 59 8.53 -0.51 1.13
C SER A 59 8.17 -1.15 2.46
N LEU A 60 6.88 -1.32 2.73
CA LEU A 60 6.40 -2.01 3.93
C LEU A 60 6.86 -3.47 3.98
N THR A 61 6.77 -4.18 2.85
CA THR A 61 7.21 -5.57 2.73
C THR A 61 8.70 -5.72 3.08
N ALA A 62 9.54 -4.82 2.57
CA ALA A 62 10.97 -4.80 2.90
C ALA A 62 11.22 -4.61 4.40
N ARG A 63 10.46 -3.72 5.04
CA ARG A 63 10.58 -3.47 6.49
C ARG A 63 10.04 -4.63 7.33
N LEU A 64 9.01 -5.32 6.86
CA LEU A 64 8.50 -6.55 7.50
C LEU A 64 9.56 -7.65 7.50
N THR A 65 10.28 -7.83 6.41
CA THR A 65 11.39 -8.77 6.32
C THR A 65 12.46 -8.47 7.37
N LEU A 66 12.86 -7.20 7.49
CA LEU A 66 13.82 -6.77 8.50
C LEU A 66 13.32 -7.06 9.94
N ALA A 67 12.04 -6.79 10.21
CA ALA A 67 11.45 -7.07 11.52
C ALA A 67 11.43 -8.57 11.84
N ILE A 68 11.10 -9.41 10.85
CA ILE A 68 11.13 -10.87 10.98
C ILE A 68 12.56 -11.36 11.27
N ASP A 69 13.53 -10.86 10.52
CA ASP A 69 14.95 -11.22 10.72
C ASP A 69 15.43 -10.84 12.12
N THR A 70 15.02 -9.68 12.62
CA THR A 70 15.32 -9.24 14.00
C THR A 70 14.70 -10.18 15.04
N LEU A 71 13.45 -10.55 14.87
CA LEU A 71 12.78 -11.50 15.76
C LEU A 71 13.45 -12.88 15.74
N CYS A 72 13.82 -13.36 14.56
CA CYS A 72 14.54 -14.62 14.41
C CYS A 72 15.89 -14.57 15.12
N SER A 73 16.66 -13.48 14.94
CA SER A 73 17.95 -13.30 15.61
C SER A 73 17.81 -13.34 17.13
N VAL A 74 16.80 -12.70 17.69
CA VAL A 74 16.54 -12.72 19.13
C VAL A 74 16.13 -14.13 19.61
N ALA A 75 15.26 -14.79 18.85
CA ALA A 75 14.80 -16.15 19.20
C ALA A 75 15.94 -17.17 19.17
N GLU A 76 16.89 -17.02 18.27
CA GLU A 76 18.05 -17.92 18.10
C GLU A 76 19.21 -17.63 19.06
N ASP A 77 19.27 -16.44 19.64
CA ASP A 77 20.37 -16.00 20.50
C ASP A 77 20.25 -16.61 21.91
N GLU A 78 21.06 -17.66 22.15
CA GLU A 78 21.09 -18.38 23.43
C GLU A 78 21.60 -17.51 24.59
N THR A 79 22.22 -16.38 24.34
CA THR A 79 22.68 -15.45 25.38
C THR A 79 21.55 -14.58 25.90
N GLN A 80 20.43 -14.50 25.19
CA GLN A 80 19.25 -13.75 25.62
C GLN A 80 18.47 -14.46 26.72
N ASN A 81 17.77 -13.68 27.53
CA ASN A 81 16.85 -14.20 28.54
C ASN A 81 15.78 -15.10 27.88
N ALA A 82 15.46 -16.22 28.51
CA ALA A 82 14.46 -17.17 28.03
C ALA A 82 13.10 -16.50 27.76
N SER A 83 12.68 -15.58 28.62
CA SER A 83 11.43 -14.82 28.46
C SER A 83 11.42 -13.99 27.18
N ILE A 84 12.54 -13.34 26.85
CA ILE A 84 12.69 -12.56 25.63
C ILE A 84 12.65 -13.45 24.38
N ARG A 85 13.33 -14.59 24.43
CA ARG A 85 13.35 -15.58 23.34
C ARG A 85 11.97 -16.16 23.06
N VAL A 86 11.25 -16.52 24.12
CA VAL A 86 9.86 -17.02 24.02
C VAL A 86 8.95 -15.94 23.44
N SER A 87 9.08 -14.69 23.87
CA SER A 87 8.28 -13.58 23.36
C SER A 87 8.54 -13.35 21.85
N ALA A 88 9.79 -13.38 21.42
CA ALA A 88 10.14 -13.27 19.98
C ALA A 88 9.56 -14.43 19.17
N SER A 89 9.68 -15.65 19.66
CA SER A 89 9.13 -16.86 19.02
C SER A 89 7.61 -16.80 18.93
N ASP A 90 6.93 -16.38 19.98
CA ASP A 90 5.47 -16.20 20.01
C ASP A 90 5.02 -15.15 18.97
N SER A 91 5.75 -14.06 18.85
CA SER A 91 5.48 -13.03 17.84
C SER A 91 5.63 -13.57 16.43
N ILE A 92 6.66 -14.36 16.16
CA ILE A 92 6.88 -15.01 14.86
C ILE A 92 5.71 -15.93 14.52
N LEU A 93 5.30 -16.80 15.45
CA LEU A 93 4.20 -17.73 15.24
C LEU A 93 2.88 -16.99 15.01
N ARG A 94 2.58 -16.01 15.85
CA ARG A 94 1.30 -15.27 15.81
C ARG A 94 1.13 -14.46 14.54
N HIS A 95 2.15 -13.68 14.16
CA HIS A 95 2.10 -12.80 13.01
C HIS A 95 2.53 -13.49 11.72
N GLY A 96 3.46 -14.43 11.80
CA GLY A 96 3.93 -15.19 10.66
C GLY A 96 2.85 -16.07 10.03
N LEU A 97 2.07 -16.77 10.85
CA LEU A 97 0.94 -17.58 10.36
C LEU A 97 -0.09 -16.71 9.62
N ARG A 98 -0.39 -15.55 10.17
CA ARG A 98 -1.33 -14.60 9.55
C ARG A 98 -0.80 -14.11 8.20
N TYR A 99 0.47 -13.81 8.09
CA TYR A 99 1.12 -13.40 6.84
C TYR A 99 1.07 -14.52 5.78
N VAL A 100 1.37 -15.76 6.18
CA VAL A 100 1.31 -16.93 5.28
C VAL A 100 -0.11 -17.14 4.75
N GLU A 101 -1.12 -17.05 5.60
CA GLU A 101 -2.53 -17.16 5.21
C GLU A 101 -2.91 -16.08 4.17
N LEU A 102 -2.51 -14.82 4.40
CA LEU A 102 -2.77 -13.73 3.46
C LEU A 102 -2.06 -13.94 2.12
N ALA A 103 -0.81 -14.41 2.14
CA ALA A 103 -0.05 -14.71 0.94
C ALA A 103 -0.70 -15.83 0.12
N GLN A 104 -1.24 -16.86 0.78
CA GLN A 104 -1.96 -17.95 0.12
C GLN A 104 -3.28 -17.45 -0.51
N ILE A 105 -4.02 -16.60 0.19
CA ILE A 105 -5.26 -16.00 -0.33
C ILE A 105 -4.94 -15.17 -1.59
N LYS A 106 -3.91 -14.36 -1.54
CA LYS A 106 -3.46 -13.56 -2.69
C LYS A 106 -3.12 -14.44 -3.89
N THR A 107 -2.37 -15.50 -3.68
CA THR A 107 -2.01 -16.45 -4.74
C THR A 107 -3.24 -17.09 -5.38
N ARG A 108 -4.24 -17.45 -4.58
CA ARG A 108 -5.51 -18.01 -5.09
C ARG A 108 -6.29 -17.00 -5.90
N LEU A 109 -6.36 -15.74 -5.43
CA LEU A 109 -7.04 -14.66 -6.14
C LEU A 109 -6.37 -14.38 -7.49
N ASP A 110 -5.05 -14.27 -7.52
CA ASP A 110 -4.29 -14.05 -8.75
C ASP A 110 -4.55 -15.18 -9.77
N ARG A 111 -4.66 -16.41 -9.29
CA ARG A 111 -4.97 -17.58 -10.13
C ARG A 111 -6.38 -17.51 -10.71
N ILE A 112 -7.36 -17.13 -9.89
CA ILE A 112 -8.76 -16.98 -10.31
C ILE A 112 -8.88 -15.85 -11.35
N GLU A 113 -8.26 -14.70 -11.09
CA GLU A 113 -8.25 -13.57 -12.02
C GLU A 113 -7.68 -13.98 -13.38
N LYS A 114 -6.55 -14.68 -13.37
CA LYS A 114 -5.92 -15.18 -14.59
C LYS A 114 -6.84 -16.14 -15.37
N GLN A 115 -7.52 -17.04 -14.67
CA GLN A 115 -8.49 -17.96 -15.30
C GLN A 115 -9.68 -17.22 -15.93
N LEU A 116 -10.14 -16.14 -15.32
CA LEU A 116 -11.23 -15.32 -15.84
C LEU A 116 -10.80 -14.53 -17.09
N GLU A 117 -9.56 -14.05 -17.11
CA GLU A 117 -9.00 -13.33 -18.25
C GLU A 117 -8.80 -14.25 -19.48
N GLU A 118 -8.56 -15.53 -19.27
CA GLU A 118 -8.36 -16.54 -20.31
C GLU A 118 -9.70 -17.06 -20.93
N GLN A 119 -10.84 -16.71 -20.33
CA GLN A 119 -12.17 -17.03 -20.85
C GLN A 119 -12.71 -15.94 -21.78
#